data_a5d6b4802127cff4fbb3fb16be888f7e
#
_entry.id   a5d6b4802127cff4fbb3fb16be888f7e
#
_cell.length_a   1.000
_cell.length_b   1.000
_cell.length_c   1.000
_cell.angle_alpha   90.00
_cell.angle_beta   90.00
_cell.angle_gamma   90.00
#
_symmetry.space_group_name_H-M   'P 1'
#
loop_
_entity.id
_entity.type
_entity.pdbx_description
1 polymer ?
#
loop_
_entity_poly.entity_id
_entity_poly.type
_entity_poly.pdbx_seq_one_letter_code
_entity_poly.pdbx_strand_id
1 'polypeptide(L)'
;MSNSIILQSKYMPKRERCWIAEKDGEIIGSVFLVKQSDDVAKLRLLLVEPRARGLGAGKRLVEEFVRFARRAGYKKVTLWTNNVLTAARHIYEKIDFQLVEEEAPHSFGHELTGETWELKLGDE
;
A
#
# COMPACT_ATOMS: atom_id res chain seq x y z
N MET A 1 -18.32 5.56 -22.73
CA MET A 1 -17.69 6.16 -21.56
C MET A 1 -16.79 5.20 -20.85
N SER A 2 -15.59 5.62 -20.66
CA SER A 2 -14.61 4.76 -20.02
C SER A 2 -14.75 4.82 -18.50
N ASN A 3 -14.83 3.66 -17.85
CA ASN A 3 -14.74 3.58 -16.40
C ASN A 3 -13.34 3.28 -15.96
N SER A 4 -12.39 3.56 -16.83
CA SER A 4 -11.01 3.22 -16.56
C SER A 4 -10.42 4.07 -15.45
N ILE A 5 -9.71 3.43 -14.57
CA ILE A 5 -8.92 4.09 -13.55
C ILE A 5 -7.53 4.30 -14.13
N ILE A 6 -7.06 5.54 -14.08
CA ILE A 6 -5.75 5.89 -14.59
C ILE A 6 -4.81 6.03 -13.41
N LEU A 7 -3.69 5.30 -13.46
CA LEU A 7 -2.67 5.41 -12.44
C LEU A 7 -1.53 6.28 -12.96
N GLN A 8 -1.19 7.31 -12.19
CA GLN A 8 -0.07 8.17 -12.50
C GLN A 8 0.94 8.06 -11.38
N SER A 9 2.22 8.14 -11.72
CA SER A 9 3.26 8.07 -10.72
C SER A 9 4.13 9.32 -10.79
N LYS A 10 4.61 9.75 -9.62
CA LYS A 10 5.57 10.83 -9.51
C LYS A 10 6.88 10.27 -9.02
N TYR A 11 7.93 10.57 -9.77
CA TYR A 11 9.25 10.14 -9.42
C TYR A 11 9.77 10.99 -8.28
N MET A 12 10.32 10.33 -7.26
CA MET A 12 10.91 10.99 -6.11
C MET A 12 12.32 10.49 -5.93
N PRO A 13 13.20 11.26 -5.29
CA PRO A 13 14.60 10.84 -5.15
C PRO A 13 14.72 9.59 -4.28
N LYS A 14 15.88 8.95 -4.38
CA LYS A 14 16.28 7.82 -3.52
C LYS A 14 15.39 6.59 -3.67
N ARG A 15 14.95 6.31 -4.88
CA ARG A 15 14.12 5.13 -5.17
C ARG A 15 12.77 5.18 -4.44
N GLU A 16 12.23 6.38 -4.30
CA GLU A 16 10.90 6.57 -3.75
C GLU A 16 9.94 6.96 -4.84
N ARG A 17 8.65 6.72 -4.63
CA ARG A 17 7.65 7.03 -5.63
C ARG A 17 6.27 7.16 -4.99
N CYS A 18 5.42 7.93 -5.65
CA CYS A 18 4.03 8.09 -5.25
C CYS A 18 3.16 7.73 -6.45
N TRP A 19 2.07 7.03 -6.21
CA TRP A 19 1.09 6.74 -7.25
C TRP A 19 -0.24 7.35 -6.88
N ILE A 20 -0.90 7.90 -7.87
CA ILE A 20 -2.21 8.51 -7.72
C ILE A 20 -3.16 7.83 -8.69
N ALA A 21 -4.33 7.42 -8.22
CA ALA A 21 -5.36 6.86 -9.06
C ALA A 21 -6.40 7.93 -9.34
N GLU A 22 -6.76 8.08 -10.62
CA GLU A 22 -7.75 9.04 -11.06
C GLU A 22 -8.86 8.34 -11.83
N LYS A 23 -10.06 8.88 -11.68
CA LYS A 23 -11.20 8.44 -12.46
C LYS A 23 -12.03 9.67 -12.79
N ASP A 24 -12.30 9.85 -14.09
CA ASP A 24 -13.07 10.99 -14.57
C ASP A 24 -12.51 12.32 -14.10
N GLY A 25 -11.19 12.43 -14.07
CA GLY A 25 -10.53 13.68 -13.70
C GLY A 25 -10.43 13.92 -12.21
N GLU A 26 -10.88 12.98 -11.39
CA GLU A 26 -10.84 13.14 -9.94
C GLU A 26 -9.90 12.14 -9.31
N ILE A 27 -9.15 12.59 -8.31
CA ILE A 27 -8.26 11.69 -7.56
C ILE A 27 -9.10 10.83 -6.64
N ILE A 28 -8.97 9.51 -6.78
CA ILE A 28 -9.74 8.57 -5.99
C ILE A 28 -8.88 7.72 -5.07
N GLY A 29 -7.57 7.81 -5.18
CA GLY A 29 -6.69 7.06 -4.29
C GLY A 29 -5.25 7.40 -4.48
N SER A 30 -4.42 6.97 -3.54
CA SER A 30 -2.98 7.20 -3.60
C SER A 30 -2.25 6.19 -2.73
N VAL A 31 -0.96 6.02 -3.02
CA VAL A 31 -0.07 5.22 -2.18
C VAL A 31 1.35 5.76 -2.35
N PHE A 32 2.13 5.70 -1.28
CA PHE A 32 3.51 6.19 -1.28
C PHE A 32 4.46 5.06 -0.97
N LEU A 33 5.56 5.01 -1.70
CA LEU A 33 6.69 4.14 -1.38
C LEU A 33 7.81 5.01 -0.84
N VAL A 34 8.23 4.74 0.40
CA VAL A 34 9.39 5.41 0.96
C VAL A 34 10.47 4.38 1.24
N LYS A 35 11.72 4.82 1.15
CA LYS A 35 12.85 3.94 1.39
C LYS A 35 13.09 3.84 2.89
N GLN A 36 12.97 2.64 3.44
CA GLN A 36 13.30 2.42 4.83
C GLN A 36 14.75 2.04 4.99
N SER A 37 15.26 1.23 4.07
CA SER A 37 16.68 0.85 4.02
C SER A 37 16.98 0.48 2.58
N ASP A 38 18.23 0.12 2.29
CA ASP A 38 18.59 -0.30 0.93
C ASP A 38 17.77 -1.49 0.45
N ASP A 39 17.37 -2.36 1.36
CA ASP A 39 16.64 -3.57 1.02
C ASP A 39 15.16 -3.50 1.27
N VAL A 40 14.69 -2.52 2.03
CA VAL A 40 13.29 -2.51 2.49
C VAL A 40 12.58 -1.25 2.06
N ALA A 41 11.49 -1.43 1.31
CA ALA A 41 10.57 -0.36 0.96
C ALA A 41 9.43 -0.35 1.96
N LYS A 42 8.96 0.83 2.31
CA LYS A 42 7.83 0.97 3.22
C LYS A 42 6.65 1.55 2.47
N LEU A 43 5.50 0.87 2.57
CA LEU A 43 4.27 1.35 2.01
C LEU A 43 3.58 2.27 3.00
N ARG A 44 3.26 3.46 2.56
CA ARG A 44 2.62 4.45 3.42
C ARG A 44 1.43 5.07 2.73
N LEU A 45 0.45 5.44 3.54
CA LEU A 45 -0.66 6.29 3.12
C LEU A 45 -1.43 5.72 1.94
N LEU A 46 -1.79 4.43 2.05
CA LEU A 46 -2.72 3.87 1.08
C LEU A 46 -4.10 4.43 1.38
N LEU A 47 -4.56 5.31 0.51
CA LEU A 47 -5.85 5.96 0.65
C LEU A 47 -6.71 5.63 -0.57
N VAL A 48 -7.96 5.30 -0.32
CA VAL A 48 -8.93 5.10 -1.40
C VAL A 48 -10.22 5.76 -0.94
N GLU A 49 -10.73 6.66 -1.79
CA GLU A 49 -11.99 7.35 -1.50
C GLU A 49 -13.10 6.33 -1.27
N PRO A 50 -13.95 6.53 -0.26
CA PRO A 50 -15.02 5.56 0.02
C PRO A 50 -15.89 5.25 -1.19
N ARG A 51 -16.20 6.27 -2.00
CA ARG A 51 -17.03 6.07 -3.19
C ARG A 51 -16.32 5.24 -4.26
N ALA A 52 -15.01 5.10 -4.17
CA ALA A 52 -14.23 4.35 -5.15
C ALA A 52 -13.90 2.95 -4.68
N ARG A 53 -14.31 2.60 -3.46
CA ARG A 53 -14.06 1.26 -2.96
C ARG A 53 -14.88 0.26 -3.77
N GLY A 54 -14.31 -0.90 -4.02
CA GLY A 54 -14.96 -1.88 -4.85
C GLY A 54 -14.65 -1.74 -6.33
N LEU A 55 -13.96 -0.66 -6.73
CA LEU A 55 -13.55 -0.48 -8.11
C LEU A 55 -12.17 -1.07 -8.40
N GLY A 56 -11.50 -1.59 -7.38
CA GLY A 56 -10.19 -2.19 -7.56
C GLY A 56 -9.03 -1.20 -7.55
N ALA A 57 -9.28 0.07 -7.24
CA ALA A 57 -8.22 1.08 -7.26
C ALA A 57 -7.12 0.78 -6.25
N GLY A 58 -7.50 0.40 -5.03
CA GLY A 58 -6.52 0.11 -3.98
C GLY A 58 -5.62 -1.04 -4.36
N LYS A 59 -6.21 -2.12 -4.87
CA LYS A 59 -5.43 -3.28 -5.29
C LYS A 59 -4.47 -2.90 -6.41
N ARG A 60 -4.93 -2.14 -7.40
CA ARG A 60 -4.07 -1.71 -8.50
C ARG A 60 -2.94 -0.82 -8.03
N LEU A 61 -3.22 0.07 -7.07
CA LEU A 61 -2.17 0.92 -6.51
C LEU A 61 -1.09 0.08 -5.83
N VAL A 62 -1.49 -0.89 -5.02
CA VAL A 62 -0.52 -1.74 -4.33
C VAL A 62 0.23 -2.62 -5.32
N GLU A 63 -0.43 -3.11 -6.35
CA GLU A 63 0.24 -3.91 -7.38
C GLU A 63 1.33 -3.11 -8.10
N GLU A 64 1.04 -1.85 -8.45
CA GLU A 64 2.05 -1.01 -9.09
C GLU A 64 3.20 -0.70 -8.14
N PHE A 65 2.86 -0.47 -6.87
CA PHE A 65 3.87 -0.28 -5.83
C PHE A 65 4.83 -1.48 -5.78
N VAL A 66 4.28 -2.68 -5.72
CA VAL A 66 5.10 -3.89 -5.63
C VAL A 66 5.94 -4.09 -6.88
N ARG A 67 5.35 -3.83 -8.05
CA ARG A 67 6.10 -3.95 -9.30
C ARG A 67 7.31 -3.03 -9.32
N PHE A 68 7.12 -1.78 -8.91
CA PHE A 68 8.22 -0.83 -8.84
C PHE A 68 9.26 -1.26 -7.81
N ALA A 69 8.82 -1.70 -6.65
CA ALA A 69 9.75 -2.11 -5.60
C ALA A 69 10.67 -3.23 -6.07
N ARG A 70 10.12 -4.20 -6.81
CA ARG A 70 10.94 -5.27 -7.38
C ARG A 70 11.96 -4.74 -8.36
N ARG A 71 11.54 -3.85 -9.26
CA ARG A 71 12.45 -3.28 -10.25
C ARG A 71 13.54 -2.44 -9.63
N ALA A 72 13.21 -1.76 -8.54
CA ALA A 72 14.16 -0.90 -7.86
C ALA A 72 15.16 -1.67 -7.01
N GLY A 73 14.98 -2.98 -6.89
CA GLY A 73 15.94 -3.82 -6.18
C GLY A 73 15.66 -4.01 -4.71
N TYR A 74 14.51 -3.59 -4.24
CA TYR A 74 14.13 -3.86 -2.85
C TYR A 74 13.88 -5.36 -2.69
N LYS A 75 14.21 -5.87 -1.52
CA LYS A 75 14.01 -7.28 -1.21
C LYS A 75 12.76 -7.54 -0.40
N LYS A 76 12.23 -6.50 0.21
CA LYS A 76 11.06 -6.64 1.07
C LYS A 76 10.28 -5.35 1.12
N VAL A 77 8.95 -5.48 1.26
CA VAL A 77 8.09 -4.35 1.55
C VAL A 77 7.52 -4.54 2.94
N THR A 78 7.50 -3.48 3.73
CA THR A 78 6.87 -3.49 5.03
C THR A 78 5.79 -2.42 5.08
N LEU A 79 4.81 -2.60 5.94
CA LEU A 79 3.78 -1.59 6.17
C LEU A 79 3.23 -1.75 7.58
N TRP A 80 2.65 -0.67 8.07
CA TRP A 80 1.94 -0.69 9.34
C TRP A 80 0.50 -0.28 9.10
N THR A 81 -0.43 -0.99 9.72
CA THR A 81 -1.84 -0.67 9.63
C THR A 81 -2.50 -1.03 10.97
N ASN A 82 -3.82 -1.00 11.02
CA ASN A 82 -4.50 -1.46 12.23
C ASN A 82 -5.68 -2.34 11.85
N ASN A 83 -6.21 -3.03 12.85
CA ASN A 83 -7.19 -4.09 12.62
C ASN A 83 -8.56 -3.60 12.18
N VAL A 84 -8.86 -2.29 12.29
CA VAL A 84 -10.15 -1.79 11.83
C VAL A 84 -10.16 -1.43 10.37
N LEU A 85 -9.00 -1.34 9.73
CA LEU A 85 -8.90 -1.03 8.31
C LEU A 85 -9.04 -2.31 7.50
N THR A 86 -10.23 -2.90 7.55
CA THR A 86 -10.45 -4.22 6.96
C THR A 86 -10.30 -4.26 5.45
N ALA A 87 -10.68 -3.18 4.76
CA ALA A 87 -10.54 -3.13 3.31
C ALA A 87 -9.06 -3.17 2.90
N ALA A 88 -8.21 -2.43 3.61
CA ALA A 88 -6.78 -2.44 3.32
C ALA A 88 -6.18 -3.81 3.63
N ARG A 89 -6.56 -4.42 4.75
CA ARG A 89 -6.07 -5.75 5.10
C ARG A 89 -6.40 -6.77 4.02
N HIS A 90 -7.60 -6.66 3.46
CA HIS A 90 -8.04 -7.55 2.38
C HIS A 90 -7.13 -7.44 1.16
N ILE A 91 -6.76 -6.22 0.82
CA ILE A 91 -5.85 -5.99 -0.31
C ILE A 91 -4.49 -6.61 -0.03
N TYR A 92 -3.96 -6.41 1.18
CA TYR A 92 -2.64 -6.95 1.51
C TYR A 92 -2.65 -8.47 1.47
N GLU A 93 -3.70 -9.10 1.98
CA GLU A 93 -3.81 -10.55 1.95
C GLU A 93 -3.85 -11.08 0.52
N LYS A 94 -4.58 -10.41 -0.35
CA LYS A 94 -4.70 -10.84 -1.75
C LYS A 94 -3.39 -10.75 -2.52
N ILE A 95 -2.51 -9.86 -2.10
CA ILE A 95 -1.23 -9.67 -2.78
C ILE A 95 -0.12 -10.48 -2.09
N ASP A 96 -0.50 -11.28 -1.09
CA ASP A 96 0.39 -12.19 -0.37
C ASP A 96 1.28 -11.53 0.67
N PHE A 97 0.92 -10.34 1.13
CA PHE A 97 1.54 -9.82 2.34
C PHE A 97 1.16 -10.70 3.51
N GLN A 98 2.06 -10.82 4.48
CA GLN A 98 1.83 -11.62 5.66
C GLN A 98 1.89 -10.77 6.91
N LEU A 99 0.97 -11.03 7.82
CA LEU A 99 0.97 -10.38 9.12
C LEU A 99 2.12 -10.96 9.94
N VAL A 100 3.07 -10.11 10.32
CA VAL A 100 4.25 -10.58 11.03
C VAL A 100 4.30 -10.12 12.48
N GLU A 101 3.53 -9.10 12.82
CA GLU A 101 3.54 -8.61 14.19
C GLU A 101 2.24 -7.90 14.51
N GLU A 102 1.74 -8.12 15.72
CA GLU A 102 0.59 -7.39 16.24
C GLU A 102 1.00 -6.72 17.54
N GLU A 103 0.55 -5.49 17.72
CA GLU A 103 0.81 -4.74 18.93
C GLU A 103 -0.43 -4.78 19.81
N ALA A 104 -0.21 -4.96 21.10
CA ALA A 104 -1.32 -4.97 22.04
C ALA A 104 -2.07 -3.63 21.97
N PRO A 105 -3.39 -3.64 22.18
CA PRO A 105 -4.15 -2.40 22.19
C PRO A 105 -3.66 -1.49 23.30
N HIS A 106 -3.58 -0.20 23.00
CA HIS A 106 -3.22 0.77 24.00
C HIS A 106 -4.44 1.22 24.77
N SER A 107 -4.22 1.64 25.99
CA SER A 107 -5.28 1.84 26.96
C SER A 107 -5.94 3.21 26.89
N PHE A 108 -6.22 3.72 25.72
CA PHE A 108 -6.92 4.98 25.59
C PHE A 108 -8.39 4.79 25.28
N GLY A 109 -8.96 3.67 25.74
CA GLY A 109 -10.35 3.40 25.49
C GLY A 109 -10.63 2.92 24.07
N HIS A 110 -9.61 2.66 23.29
CA HIS A 110 -9.76 2.19 21.92
C HIS A 110 -9.10 0.83 21.79
N GLU A 111 -9.83 -0.09 21.18
CA GLU A 111 -9.30 -1.44 20.98
C GLU A 111 -8.69 -1.57 19.60
N LEU A 112 -7.76 -0.69 19.28
CA LEU A 112 -7.05 -0.74 18.01
C LEU A 112 -5.78 -1.55 18.19
N THR A 113 -5.66 -2.60 17.38
CA THR A 113 -4.45 -3.40 17.33
C THR A 113 -3.63 -2.95 16.15
N GLY A 114 -2.41 -2.49 16.41
CA GLY A 114 -1.48 -2.17 15.35
C GLY A 114 -0.93 -3.44 14.73
N GLU A 115 -0.71 -3.42 13.44
CA GLU A 115 -0.26 -4.60 12.70
C GLU A 115 0.87 -4.24 11.75
N THR A 116 1.90 -5.07 11.74
CA THR A 116 2.95 -4.96 10.74
C THR A 116 2.82 -6.10 9.76
N TRP A 117 2.78 -5.77 8.49
CA TRP A 117 2.68 -6.74 7.40
C TRP A 117 3.92 -6.63 6.53
N GLU A 118 4.32 -7.75 5.94
CA GLU A 118 5.51 -7.78 5.09
C GLU A 118 5.27 -8.64 3.86
N LEU A 119 5.93 -8.25 2.77
CA LEU A 119 5.94 -9.02 1.54
C LEU A 119 7.39 -9.19 1.10
N LYS A 120 7.82 -10.43 0.95
CA LYS A 120 9.14 -10.71 0.40
C LYS A 120 9.08 -10.63 -1.11
N LEU A 121 10.04 -9.94 -1.71
CA LEU A 121 10.03 -9.69 -3.14
C LEU A 121 10.82 -10.71 -3.93
N GLY A 122 11.47 -11.62 -3.25
CA GLY A 122 12.23 -12.66 -3.93
C GLY A 122 13.62 -12.22 -4.29
N ASP A 123 14.42 -13.18 -4.68
CA ASP A 123 15.82 -12.97 -4.95
C ASP A 123 16.22 -13.33 -6.36
N GLU A 124 15.30 -13.44 -7.25
CA GLU A 124 15.71 -13.85 -8.60
C GLU A 124 16.65 -12.94 -9.23
#